data_0a31c5a4f547b81fa3e51199adc1c459
#
_entry.id   0a31c5a4f547b81fa3e51199adc1c459
#
_cell.length_a   1.000
_cell.length_b   1.000
_cell.length_c   1.000
_cell.angle_alpha   90.00
_cell.angle_beta   90.00
_cell.angle_gamma   90.00
#
_symmetry.space_group_name_H-M   'P 1'
#
loop_
_entity.id
_entity.type
_entity.pdbx_description
1 polymer ?
#
loop_
_entity_poly.entity_id
_entity_poly.type
_entity_poly.pdbx_seq_one_letter_code
_entity_poly.pdbx_strand_id
1 'polypeptide(L)'
;MTQLESNPFAIDPTDELPVSLQLGWRLRALIRTGELSAGERLPSFRQLAGWAGVNIGTVRAVYETLEGDGLVVTRHGQGTFVADGVEAAPQLEEIASDALRRVEEAGLGPRDLAIVAMACAGLPAEESETLEVRQELRRQIARLEAELASYTGHLKADLATAPRRAVAHVAGVEELEQTRDTLVAQLAEAQRDSEQEVRRQASGRGRLGRAMSRWRAER
;
A
#
# COMPACT_ATOMS: atom_id res chain seq x y z
N MET A 1 -4.97 10.36 -30.47
CA MET A 1 -4.46 10.69 -29.14
C MET A 1 -5.60 10.39 -28.17
N THR A 2 -5.44 9.33 -27.40
CA THR A 2 -6.47 8.81 -26.50
C THR A 2 -6.51 9.71 -25.26
N GLN A 3 -7.70 9.93 -24.66
CA GLN A 3 -7.89 10.75 -23.43
C GLN A 3 -6.99 10.32 -22.23
N LEU A 4 -6.38 9.14 -22.32
CA LEU A 4 -5.44 8.58 -21.36
C LEU A 4 -4.10 9.34 -21.28
N GLU A 5 -3.68 10.03 -22.37
CA GLU A 5 -2.39 10.74 -22.41
C GLU A 5 -2.42 12.10 -21.70
N SER A 6 -3.62 12.64 -21.43
CA SER A 6 -3.79 13.96 -20.82
C SER A 6 -4.37 13.94 -19.40
N ASN A 7 -4.89 12.79 -18.93
CA ASN A 7 -5.51 12.66 -17.62
C ASN A 7 -4.97 11.41 -16.89
N PRO A 8 -4.11 11.58 -15.89
CA PRO A 8 -3.51 10.46 -15.15
C PRO A 8 -4.54 9.61 -14.38
N PHE A 9 -5.76 10.11 -14.19
CA PHE A 9 -6.85 9.43 -13.49
C PHE A 9 -7.92 8.87 -14.45
N ALA A 10 -7.71 8.95 -15.77
CA ALA A 10 -8.67 8.42 -16.74
C ALA A 10 -8.84 6.91 -16.57
N ILE A 11 -10.07 6.44 -16.65
CA ILE A 11 -10.44 5.02 -16.62
C ILE A 11 -11.25 4.69 -17.87
N ASP A 12 -11.29 3.42 -18.23
CA ASP A 12 -12.13 2.93 -19.32
C ASP A 12 -13.41 2.30 -18.74
N PRO A 13 -14.57 2.96 -18.88
CA PRO A 13 -15.83 2.41 -18.36
C PRO A 13 -16.34 1.21 -19.16
N THR A 14 -15.76 0.93 -20.35
CA THR A 14 -16.12 -0.19 -21.21
C THR A 14 -15.27 -1.42 -20.94
N ASP A 15 -14.22 -1.30 -20.13
CA ASP A 15 -13.37 -2.41 -19.72
C ASP A 15 -14.14 -3.39 -18.83
N GLU A 16 -13.82 -4.67 -18.91
CA GLU A 16 -14.39 -5.73 -18.05
C GLU A 16 -14.02 -5.54 -16.56
N LEU A 17 -12.94 -4.81 -16.27
CA LEU A 17 -12.52 -4.51 -14.90
C LEU A 17 -13.42 -3.45 -14.26
N PRO A 18 -13.88 -3.66 -13.03
CA PRO A 18 -14.66 -2.66 -12.30
C PRO A 18 -13.93 -1.32 -12.22
N VAL A 19 -14.63 -0.22 -12.44
CA VAL A 19 -14.07 1.16 -12.44
C VAL A 19 -13.35 1.50 -11.11
N SER A 20 -13.81 0.96 -9.98
CA SER A 20 -13.15 1.12 -8.69
C SER A 20 -11.78 0.47 -8.64
N LEU A 21 -11.64 -0.70 -9.26
CA LEU A 21 -10.39 -1.43 -9.33
C LEU A 21 -9.40 -0.71 -10.25
N GLN A 22 -9.84 -0.27 -11.42
CA GLN A 22 -9.01 0.52 -12.34
C GLN A 22 -8.47 1.79 -11.67
N LEU A 23 -9.35 2.56 -11.01
CA LEU A 23 -8.96 3.80 -10.31
C LEU A 23 -7.99 3.50 -9.14
N GLY A 24 -8.26 2.45 -8.37
CA GLY A 24 -7.40 2.02 -7.28
C GLY A 24 -6.00 1.62 -7.75
N TRP A 25 -5.89 0.85 -8.85
CA TRP A 25 -4.59 0.49 -9.43
C TRP A 25 -3.83 1.69 -9.97
N ARG A 26 -4.54 2.62 -10.60
CA ARG A 26 -3.94 3.85 -11.14
C ARG A 26 -3.34 4.71 -10.05
N LEU A 27 -4.08 4.94 -8.97
CA LEU A 27 -3.58 5.69 -7.81
C LEU A 27 -2.39 4.99 -7.15
N ARG A 28 -2.45 3.65 -6.99
CA ARG A 28 -1.31 2.87 -6.48
C ARG A 28 -0.08 3.02 -7.37
N ALA A 29 -0.25 2.95 -8.69
CA ALA A 29 0.84 3.13 -9.63
C ALA A 29 1.48 4.51 -9.48
N LEU A 30 0.69 5.60 -9.48
CA LEU A 30 1.17 6.97 -9.31
C LEU A 30 1.94 7.17 -7.99
N ILE A 31 1.46 6.56 -6.91
CA ILE A 31 2.15 6.61 -5.61
C ILE A 31 3.44 5.79 -5.66
N ARG A 32 3.41 4.60 -6.25
CA ARG A 32 4.57 3.70 -6.30
C ARG A 32 5.67 4.17 -7.24
N THR A 33 5.33 4.83 -8.33
CA THR A 33 6.31 5.44 -9.24
C THR A 33 6.85 6.77 -8.72
N GLY A 34 6.19 7.37 -7.71
CA GLY A 34 6.58 8.66 -7.13
C GLY A 34 5.99 9.87 -7.84
N GLU A 35 5.13 9.66 -8.84
CA GLU A 35 4.35 10.74 -9.48
C GLU A 35 3.43 11.45 -8.47
N LEU A 36 2.94 10.72 -7.47
CA LEU A 36 2.35 11.27 -6.25
C LEU A 36 3.34 11.05 -5.11
N SER A 37 3.97 12.11 -4.66
CA SER A 37 5.04 12.06 -3.65
C SER A 37 4.49 11.84 -2.24
N ALA A 38 5.32 11.28 -1.34
CA ALA A 38 5.00 11.16 0.08
C ALA A 38 4.62 12.53 0.68
N GLY A 39 3.57 12.57 1.48
CA GLY A 39 3.01 13.79 2.05
C GLY A 39 2.21 14.66 1.06
N GLU A 40 2.17 14.32 -0.22
CA GLU A 40 1.40 15.06 -1.20
C GLU A 40 -0.11 14.89 -1.00
N ARG A 41 -0.84 16.00 -1.16
CA ARG A 41 -2.29 15.99 -1.01
C ARG A 41 -2.97 15.43 -2.26
N LEU A 42 -3.80 14.40 -2.07
CA LEU A 42 -4.62 13.86 -3.13
C LEU A 42 -5.78 14.80 -3.48
N PRO A 43 -6.34 14.67 -4.71
CA PRO A 43 -7.54 15.37 -5.09
C PRO A 43 -8.70 15.09 -4.12
N SER A 44 -9.57 16.07 -3.91
CA SER A 44 -10.79 15.82 -3.15
C SER A 44 -11.68 14.79 -3.86
N PHE A 45 -12.56 14.12 -3.11
CA PHE A 45 -13.49 13.13 -3.68
C PHE A 45 -14.26 13.65 -4.89
N ARG A 46 -14.68 14.93 -4.86
CA ARG A 46 -15.43 15.55 -5.96
C ARG A 46 -14.55 15.81 -7.19
N GLN A 47 -13.32 16.27 -6.97
CA GLN A 47 -12.39 16.53 -8.08
C GLN A 47 -12.03 15.23 -8.77
N LEU A 48 -11.62 14.21 -8.01
CA LEU A 48 -11.24 12.92 -8.59
C LEU A 48 -12.42 12.24 -9.27
N ALA A 49 -13.61 12.29 -8.68
CA ALA A 49 -14.84 11.77 -9.29
C ALA A 49 -15.12 12.42 -10.66
N GLY A 50 -14.94 13.76 -10.74
CA GLY A 50 -15.09 14.49 -12.01
C GLY A 50 -14.04 14.13 -13.04
N TRP A 51 -12.78 13.97 -12.63
CA TRP A 51 -11.68 13.63 -13.54
C TRP A 51 -11.74 12.17 -14.03
N ALA A 52 -12.11 11.25 -13.16
CA ALA A 52 -12.22 9.83 -13.49
C ALA A 52 -13.58 9.45 -14.11
N GLY A 53 -14.57 10.35 -14.11
CA GLY A 53 -15.92 10.04 -14.63
C GLY A 53 -16.69 9.02 -13.79
N VAL A 54 -16.45 8.95 -12.46
CA VAL A 54 -17.09 8.03 -11.53
C VAL A 54 -17.92 8.75 -10.48
N ASN A 55 -18.75 8.03 -9.72
CA ASN A 55 -19.46 8.66 -8.60
C ASN A 55 -18.53 8.88 -7.38
N ILE A 56 -18.90 9.82 -6.52
CA ILE A 56 -18.13 10.17 -5.31
C ILE A 56 -17.99 8.98 -4.34
N GLY A 57 -19.00 8.12 -4.28
CA GLY A 57 -18.96 6.91 -3.44
C GLY A 57 -17.89 5.93 -3.87
N THR A 58 -17.68 5.76 -5.18
CA THR A 58 -16.59 4.95 -5.72
C THR A 58 -15.22 5.50 -5.30
N VAL A 59 -15.02 6.82 -5.41
CA VAL A 59 -13.75 7.45 -4.99
C VAL A 59 -13.51 7.27 -3.50
N ARG A 60 -14.56 7.42 -2.67
CA ARG A 60 -14.46 7.21 -1.23
C ARG A 60 -14.02 5.78 -0.91
N ALA A 61 -14.67 4.78 -1.47
CA ALA A 61 -14.31 3.37 -1.27
C ALA A 61 -12.86 3.07 -1.72
N VAL A 62 -12.41 3.67 -2.82
CA VAL A 62 -11.02 3.54 -3.28
C VAL A 62 -10.05 4.16 -2.28
N TYR A 63 -10.33 5.34 -1.76
CA TYR A 63 -9.46 5.99 -0.76
C TYR A 63 -9.43 5.22 0.55
N GLU A 64 -10.56 4.69 1.02
CA GLU A 64 -10.63 3.81 2.19
C GLU A 64 -9.78 2.54 2.01
N THR A 65 -9.81 1.96 0.81
CA THR A 65 -8.95 0.80 0.49
C THR A 65 -7.46 1.17 0.50
N LEU A 66 -7.09 2.30 -0.11
CA LEU A 66 -5.70 2.79 -0.11
C LEU A 66 -5.21 3.14 1.30
N GLU A 67 -6.09 3.66 2.16
CA GLU A 67 -5.80 3.95 3.56
C GLU A 67 -5.61 2.66 4.36
N GLY A 68 -6.44 1.64 4.13
CA GLY A 68 -6.27 0.30 4.68
C GLY A 68 -4.95 -0.37 4.27
N ASP A 69 -4.47 -0.07 3.06
CA ASP A 69 -3.17 -0.54 2.56
C ASP A 69 -1.98 0.32 3.06
N GLY A 70 -2.25 1.38 3.83
CA GLY A 70 -1.22 2.28 4.35
C GLY A 70 -0.55 3.16 3.29
N LEU A 71 -1.17 3.34 2.12
CA LEU A 71 -0.64 4.19 1.03
C LEU A 71 -1.05 5.64 1.19
N VAL A 72 -2.17 5.91 1.85
CA VAL A 72 -2.66 7.26 2.09
C VAL A 72 -3.12 7.42 3.54
N VAL A 73 -3.24 8.65 3.99
CA VAL A 73 -3.75 9.03 5.32
C VAL A 73 -4.77 10.15 5.18
N THR A 74 -5.93 9.98 5.81
CA THR A 74 -6.97 10.99 5.84
C THR A 74 -6.83 11.85 7.09
N ARG A 75 -6.66 13.17 6.91
CA ARG A 75 -6.60 14.15 8.00
C ARG A 75 -7.92 14.91 8.06
N HIS A 76 -8.60 14.83 9.21
CA HIS A 76 -9.92 15.45 9.38
C HIS A 76 -9.88 16.95 9.02
N GLY A 77 -10.80 17.41 8.14
CA GLY A 77 -10.87 18.79 7.67
C GLY A 77 -9.77 19.23 6.72
N GLN A 78 -8.71 18.45 6.51
CA GLN A 78 -7.57 18.81 5.67
C GLN A 78 -7.54 18.05 4.34
N GLY A 79 -8.09 16.85 4.28
CA GLY A 79 -8.14 15.99 3.11
C GLY A 79 -7.30 14.72 3.26
N THR A 80 -7.09 14.02 2.16
CA THR A 80 -6.31 12.79 2.07
C THR A 80 -4.94 13.09 1.47
N PHE A 81 -3.90 12.47 2.02
CA PHE A 81 -2.49 12.68 1.65
C PHE A 81 -1.83 11.33 1.40
N VAL A 82 -0.81 11.29 0.57
CA VAL A 82 0.08 10.11 0.47
C VAL A 82 0.79 9.94 1.82
N ALA A 83 0.85 8.71 2.32
CA ALA A 83 1.49 8.43 3.60
C ALA A 83 3.00 8.69 3.54
N ASP A 84 3.55 9.28 4.60
CA ASP A 84 4.97 9.70 4.64
C ASP A 84 5.96 8.52 4.58
N GLY A 85 5.54 7.31 4.95
CA GLY A 85 6.37 6.08 4.94
C GLY A 85 6.33 5.29 3.64
N VAL A 86 5.72 5.81 2.57
CA VAL A 86 5.66 5.11 1.28
C VAL A 86 6.95 5.37 0.50
N GLU A 87 7.73 4.31 0.30
CA GLU A 87 8.89 4.36 -0.59
C GLU A 87 8.44 4.29 -2.06
N ALA A 88 8.75 5.33 -2.81
CA ALA A 88 8.60 5.33 -4.24
C ALA A 88 9.69 4.46 -4.89
N ALA A 89 9.33 3.77 -5.95
CA ALA A 89 10.24 2.97 -6.77
C ALA A 89 10.09 3.38 -8.25
N PRO A 90 10.67 4.53 -8.66
CA PRO A 90 10.53 5.07 -10.01
C PRO A 90 10.93 4.07 -11.10
N GLN A 91 11.88 3.17 -10.79
CA GLN A 91 12.30 2.09 -11.68
C GLN A 91 11.16 1.11 -12.05
N LEU A 92 10.06 1.09 -11.30
CA LEU A 92 8.90 0.24 -11.65
C LEU A 92 8.26 0.64 -12.96
N GLU A 93 8.24 1.93 -13.30
CA GLU A 93 7.70 2.40 -14.56
C GLU A 93 8.54 1.91 -15.75
N GLU A 94 9.87 2.01 -15.65
CA GLU A 94 10.80 1.52 -16.65
C GLU A 94 10.67 0.00 -16.85
N ILE A 95 10.66 -0.75 -15.74
CA ILE A 95 10.49 -2.21 -15.76
C ILE A 95 9.15 -2.60 -16.39
N ALA A 96 8.06 -1.92 -16.03
CA ALA A 96 6.74 -2.19 -16.58
C ALA A 96 6.68 -1.88 -18.08
N SER A 97 7.24 -0.74 -18.49
CA SER A 97 7.29 -0.31 -19.89
C SER A 97 8.10 -1.29 -20.76
N ASP A 98 9.26 -1.76 -20.28
CA ASP A 98 10.06 -2.77 -20.98
C ASP A 98 9.33 -4.11 -21.07
N ALA A 99 8.67 -4.53 -19.99
CA ALA A 99 7.88 -5.76 -19.99
C ALA A 99 6.69 -5.69 -20.94
N LEU A 100 5.97 -4.57 -20.98
CA LEU A 100 4.85 -4.36 -21.92
C LEU A 100 5.32 -4.38 -23.37
N ARG A 101 6.41 -3.70 -23.70
CA ARG A 101 6.99 -3.71 -25.05
C ARG A 101 7.34 -5.14 -25.50
N ARG A 102 7.97 -5.96 -24.64
CA ARG A 102 8.31 -7.36 -24.94
C ARG A 102 7.09 -8.23 -25.15
N VAL A 103 6.04 -7.99 -24.41
CA VAL A 103 4.76 -8.70 -24.53
C VAL A 103 4.10 -8.38 -25.89
N GLU A 104 4.09 -7.11 -26.27
CA GLU A 104 3.58 -6.67 -27.58
C GLU A 104 4.40 -7.23 -28.74
N GLU A 105 5.73 -7.20 -28.66
CA GLU A 105 6.63 -7.81 -29.65
C GLU A 105 6.40 -9.32 -29.80
N ALA A 106 5.98 -10.01 -28.72
CA ALA A 106 5.61 -11.42 -28.75
C ALA A 106 4.17 -11.68 -29.22
N GLY A 107 3.40 -10.64 -29.57
CA GLY A 107 1.99 -10.76 -29.96
C GLY A 107 1.05 -11.13 -28.82
N LEU A 108 1.44 -10.88 -27.57
CA LEU A 108 0.66 -11.15 -26.37
C LEU A 108 0.03 -9.87 -25.82
N GLY A 109 -1.04 -10.01 -25.04
CA GLY A 109 -1.73 -8.88 -24.43
C GLY A 109 -1.13 -8.46 -23.07
N PRO A 110 -1.21 -7.16 -22.70
CA PRO A 110 -0.81 -6.70 -21.37
C PRO A 110 -1.50 -7.44 -20.22
N ARG A 111 -2.74 -7.89 -20.44
CA ARG A 111 -3.50 -8.68 -19.45
C ARG A 111 -2.87 -10.04 -19.17
N ASP A 112 -2.34 -10.72 -20.20
CA ASP A 112 -1.68 -12.02 -20.03
C ASP A 112 -0.45 -11.87 -19.13
N LEU A 113 0.33 -10.81 -19.35
CA LEU A 113 1.45 -10.48 -18.48
C LEU A 113 0.99 -10.25 -17.04
N ALA A 114 -0.07 -9.45 -16.83
CA ALA A 114 -0.59 -9.15 -15.50
C ALA A 114 -1.08 -10.43 -14.79
N ILE A 115 -1.83 -11.29 -15.48
CA ILE A 115 -2.31 -12.58 -14.96
C ILE A 115 -1.14 -13.47 -14.54
N VAL A 116 -0.14 -13.62 -15.39
CA VAL A 116 1.03 -14.45 -15.09
C VAL A 116 1.85 -13.85 -13.96
N ALA A 117 2.04 -12.52 -13.92
CA ALA A 117 2.76 -11.84 -12.86
C ALA A 117 2.05 -12.02 -11.50
N MET A 118 0.72 -11.87 -11.47
CA MET A 118 -0.09 -12.11 -10.28
C MET A 118 -0.05 -13.57 -9.83
N ALA A 119 -0.14 -14.51 -10.77
CA ALA A 119 -0.03 -15.93 -10.48
C ALA A 119 1.36 -16.31 -9.95
N CYS A 120 2.42 -15.69 -10.48
CA CYS A 120 3.78 -15.86 -9.97
C CYS A 120 3.97 -15.23 -8.58
N ALA A 121 3.31 -14.11 -8.30
CA ALA A 121 3.35 -13.45 -7.00
C ALA A 121 2.55 -14.23 -5.93
N GLY A 122 1.46 -14.90 -6.33
CA GLY A 122 0.61 -15.70 -5.44
C GLY A 122 1.15 -17.07 -5.04
N LEU A 123 2.34 -17.46 -5.50
CA LEU A 123 3.02 -18.71 -5.16
C LEU A 123 4.22 -18.38 -4.27
N PRO A 124 4.31 -18.80 -3.04
CA PRO A 124 3.68 -19.79 -2.20
C PRO A 124 3.02 -19.24 -0.91
N ALA A 125 2.35 -20.13 -0.14
CA ALA A 125 1.64 -19.83 1.11
C ALA A 125 2.51 -19.18 2.20
N GLU A 126 3.82 -19.36 2.19
CA GLU A 126 4.79 -18.74 3.11
C GLU A 126 4.87 -17.21 2.97
N GLU A 127 4.68 -16.67 1.75
CA GLU A 127 4.64 -15.22 1.54
C GLU A 127 3.30 -14.61 2.00
N SER A 128 2.22 -15.37 1.98
CA SER A 128 0.90 -14.93 2.46
C SER A 128 0.91 -14.75 3.97
N GLU A 129 1.48 -15.68 4.72
CA GLU A 129 1.62 -15.60 6.18
C GLU A 129 2.47 -14.39 6.61
N THR A 130 3.58 -14.14 5.90
CA THR A 130 4.43 -12.96 6.15
C THR A 130 3.70 -11.64 5.83
N LEU A 131 2.83 -11.63 4.83
CA LEU A 131 2.00 -10.48 4.47
C LEU A 131 0.93 -10.20 5.55
N GLU A 132 0.27 -11.24 6.06
CA GLU A 132 -0.72 -11.13 7.13
C GLU A 132 -0.09 -10.63 8.43
N VAL A 133 1.08 -11.17 8.82
CA VAL A 133 1.83 -10.70 9.99
C VAL A 133 2.20 -9.23 9.85
N ARG A 134 2.71 -8.79 8.69
CA ARG A 134 3.06 -7.38 8.44
C ARG A 134 1.83 -6.47 8.47
N GLN A 135 0.69 -6.91 7.94
CA GLN A 135 -0.55 -6.15 7.98
C GLN A 135 -1.08 -6.02 9.41
N GLU A 136 -0.96 -7.08 10.21
CA GLU A 136 -1.38 -7.05 11.61
C GLU A 136 -0.48 -6.14 12.44
N LEU A 137 0.85 -6.20 12.25
CA LEU A 137 1.79 -5.30 12.91
C LEU A 137 1.51 -3.82 12.57
N ARG A 138 1.23 -3.51 11.32
CA ARG A 138 0.85 -2.14 10.92
C ARG A 138 -0.45 -1.68 11.57
N ARG A 139 -1.45 -2.56 11.68
CA ARG A 139 -2.71 -2.25 12.37
C ARG A 139 -2.50 -1.98 13.86
N GLN A 140 -1.63 -2.74 14.52
CA GLN A 140 -1.29 -2.54 15.92
C GLN A 140 -0.52 -1.23 16.13
N ILE A 141 0.45 -0.92 15.28
CA ILE A 141 1.18 0.36 15.31
C ILE A 141 0.20 1.54 15.16
N ALA A 142 -0.69 1.52 14.18
CA ALA A 142 -1.66 2.58 13.96
C ALA A 142 -2.61 2.78 15.17
N ARG A 143 -3.01 1.70 15.84
CA ARG A 143 -3.82 1.78 17.07
C ARG A 143 -3.04 2.45 18.21
N LEU A 144 -1.78 2.06 18.43
CA LEU A 144 -0.93 2.63 19.46
C LEU A 144 -0.63 4.12 19.21
N GLU A 145 -0.42 4.51 17.96
CA GLU A 145 -0.23 5.92 17.58
C GLU A 145 -1.48 6.76 17.87
N ALA A 146 -2.67 6.23 17.60
CA ALA A 146 -3.93 6.90 17.94
C ALA A 146 -4.11 7.02 19.46
N GLU A 147 -3.73 6.00 20.22
CA GLU A 147 -3.79 6.01 21.67
C GLU A 147 -2.77 6.99 22.26
N LEU A 148 -1.53 6.99 21.77
CA LEU A 148 -0.50 7.98 22.12
C LEU A 148 -0.97 9.41 21.87
N ALA A 149 -1.62 9.68 20.74
CA ALA A 149 -2.16 10.99 20.42
C ALA A 149 -3.24 11.42 21.44
N SER A 150 -4.08 10.47 21.88
CA SER A 150 -5.10 10.70 22.90
C SER A 150 -4.47 11.01 24.26
N TYR A 151 -3.52 10.19 24.71
CA TYR A 151 -2.80 10.41 25.99
C TYR A 151 -2.03 11.74 25.99
N THR A 152 -1.37 12.07 24.90
CA THR A 152 -0.64 13.34 24.74
C THR A 152 -1.61 14.54 24.82
N GLY A 153 -2.81 14.41 24.26
CA GLY A 153 -3.88 15.41 24.36
C GLY A 153 -4.34 15.60 25.81
N HIS A 154 -4.59 14.51 26.55
CA HIS A 154 -4.96 14.53 27.97
C HIS A 154 -3.83 15.09 28.85
N LEU A 155 -2.58 14.70 28.62
CA LEU A 155 -1.42 15.21 29.32
C LEU A 155 -1.31 16.75 29.22
N LYS A 156 -1.50 17.30 28.01
CA LYS A 156 -1.48 18.76 27.80
C LYS A 156 -2.62 19.46 28.58
N ALA A 157 -3.81 18.87 28.60
CA ALA A 157 -4.94 19.39 29.34
C ALA A 157 -4.72 19.32 30.85
N ASP A 158 -4.20 18.21 31.36
CA ASP A 158 -3.98 18.00 32.82
C ASP A 158 -2.80 18.81 33.35
N LEU A 159 -1.75 19.05 32.57
CA LEU A 159 -0.67 19.99 32.95
C LEU A 159 -1.21 21.40 33.22
N ALA A 160 -2.25 21.81 32.48
CA ALA A 160 -2.87 23.12 32.64
C ALA A 160 -3.83 23.17 33.84
N THR A 161 -4.49 22.07 34.23
CA THR A 161 -5.62 22.06 35.18
C THR A 161 -5.40 21.21 36.41
N ALA A 162 -4.65 20.11 36.34
CA ALA A 162 -4.46 19.12 37.40
C ALA A 162 -3.08 18.45 37.35
N PRO A 163 -1.98 19.12 37.72
CA PRO A 163 -0.60 18.63 37.55
C PRO A 163 -0.31 17.24 38.14
N ARG A 164 -1.01 16.88 39.22
CA ARG A 164 -0.84 15.55 39.88
C ARG A 164 -1.35 14.39 39.00
N ARG A 165 -2.32 14.62 38.10
CA ARG A 165 -2.83 13.61 37.14
C ARG A 165 -1.90 13.47 35.96
N ALA A 166 -1.18 14.52 35.60
CA ALA A 166 -0.23 14.51 34.51
C ALA A 166 0.89 13.47 34.69
N VAL A 167 1.32 13.20 35.95
CA VAL A 167 2.36 12.20 36.23
C VAL A 167 1.94 10.78 35.83
N ALA A 168 0.69 10.41 36.03
CA ALA A 168 0.18 9.09 35.62
C ALA A 168 0.11 8.96 34.09
N HIS A 169 -0.22 10.05 33.40
CA HIS A 169 -0.25 10.07 31.94
C HIS A 169 1.16 9.98 31.29
N VAL A 170 2.19 10.55 31.92
CA VAL A 170 3.58 10.43 31.45
C VAL A 170 4.03 8.98 31.44
N ALA A 171 3.78 8.23 32.52
CA ALA A 171 4.15 6.81 32.57
C ALA A 171 3.42 5.98 31.49
N GLY A 172 2.14 6.27 31.23
CA GLY A 172 1.39 5.61 30.15
C GLY A 172 1.91 5.93 28.76
N VAL A 173 2.35 7.16 28.51
CA VAL A 173 2.97 7.54 27.23
C VAL A 173 4.28 6.80 27.00
N GLU A 174 5.17 6.72 28.00
CA GLU A 174 6.44 6.00 27.90
C GLU A 174 6.24 4.50 27.61
N GLU A 175 5.26 3.85 28.22
CA GLU A 175 4.95 2.44 27.99
C GLU A 175 4.43 2.21 26.56
N LEU A 176 3.54 3.08 26.07
CA LEU A 176 3.02 3.00 24.70
C LEU A 176 4.11 3.28 23.66
N GLU A 177 5.01 4.23 23.91
CA GLU A 177 6.15 4.50 23.04
C GLU A 177 7.09 3.30 22.92
N GLN A 178 7.43 2.66 24.04
CA GLN A 178 8.25 1.45 24.04
C GLN A 178 7.58 0.30 23.27
N THR A 179 6.28 0.13 23.45
CA THR A 179 5.53 -0.91 22.73
C THR A 179 5.50 -0.64 21.24
N ARG A 180 5.23 0.61 20.81
CA ARG A 180 5.28 1.04 19.40
C ARG A 180 6.66 0.76 18.79
N ASP A 181 7.74 1.16 19.47
CA ASP A 181 9.10 1.00 18.97
C ASP A 181 9.47 -0.48 18.81
N THR A 182 8.99 -1.33 19.71
CA THR A 182 9.14 -2.80 19.59
C THR A 182 8.43 -3.34 18.36
N LEU A 183 7.19 -2.92 18.11
CA LEU A 183 6.43 -3.36 16.93
C LEU A 183 7.02 -2.84 15.62
N VAL A 184 7.55 -1.62 15.61
CA VAL A 184 8.26 -1.05 14.45
C VAL A 184 9.52 -1.87 14.14
N ALA A 185 10.28 -2.27 15.17
CA ALA A 185 11.45 -3.13 15.00
C ALA A 185 11.07 -4.51 14.41
N GLN A 186 10.00 -5.12 14.92
CA GLN A 186 9.50 -6.40 14.40
C GLN A 186 9.03 -6.28 12.94
N LEU A 187 8.37 -5.18 12.58
CA LEU A 187 7.97 -4.93 11.20
C LEU A 187 9.17 -4.80 10.27
N ALA A 188 10.22 -4.09 10.70
CA ALA A 188 11.45 -3.94 9.93
C ALA A 188 12.22 -5.26 9.76
N GLU A 189 12.16 -6.16 10.75
CA GLU A 189 12.73 -7.50 10.66
C GLU A 189 11.96 -8.37 9.67
N ALA A 190 10.64 -8.41 9.77
CA ALA A 190 9.77 -9.14 8.85
C ALA A 190 9.89 -8.64 7.38
N GLN A 191 10.19 -7.36 7.18
CA GLN A 191 10.48 -6.81 5.85
C GLN A 191 11.82 -7.32 5.30
N ARG A 192 12.88 -7.31 6.12
CA ARG A 192 14.21 -7.81 5.73
C ARG A 192 14.19 -9.29 5.39
N ASP A 193 13.50 -10.10 6.16
CA ASP A 193 13.38 -11.54 5.92
C ASP A 193 12.66 -11.82 4.59
N SER A 194 11.59 -11.09 4.30
CA SER A 194 10.89 -11.18 3.01
C SER A 194 11.78 -10.79 1.83
N GLU A 195 12.57 -9.72 1.94
CA GLU A 195 13.51 -9.31 0.88
C GLU A 195 14.63 -10.32 0.65
N GLN A 196 15.16 -10.94 1.72
CA GLN A 196 16.18 -11.97 1.60
C GLN A 196 15.63 -13.23 0.92
N GLU A 197 14.42 -13.63 1.26
CA GLU A 197 13.76 -14.78 0.65
C GLU A 197 13.47 -14.55 -0.83
N VAL A 198 12.99 -13.37 -1.22
CA VAL A 198 12.82 -12.97 -2.63
C VAL A 198 14.15 -13.05 -3.39
N ARG A 199 15.25 -12.58 -2.81
CA ARG A 199 16.59 -12.66 -3.42
C ARG A 199 17.06 -14.11 -3.59
N ARG A 200 16.84 -15.00 -2.61
CA ARG A 200 17.17 -16.43 -2.69
C ARG A 200 16.38 -17.13 -3.81
N GLN A 201 15.12 -16.77 -3.98
CA GLN A 201 14.25 -17.36 -5.01
C GLN A 201 14.52 -16.84 -6.42
N ALA A 202 15.09 -15.64 -6.58
CA ALA A 202 15.43 -15.07 -7.90
C ALA A 202 16.55 -15.82 -8.64
N SER A 203 17.34 -16.63 -7.95
CA SER A 203 18.49 -17.36 -8.51
C SER A 203 18.17 -18.73 -9.13
N GLY A 204 16.91 -19.11 -9.27
CA GLY A 204 16.50 -20.44 -9.78
C GLY A 204 15.45 -20.39 -10.90
N ARG A 205 14.95 -21.57 -11.32
CA ARG A 205 13.82 -21.68 -12.27
C ARG A 205 12.65 -20.81 -11.81
N GLY A 206 11.96 -20.19 -12.77
CA GLY A 206 10.80 -19.33 -12.48
C GLY A 206 9.80 -19.97 -11.49
N ARG A 207 9.11 -19.16 -10.70
CA ARG A 207 8.23 -19.61 -9.59
C ARG A 207 7.21 -20.68 -10.05
N LEU A 208 6.58 -20.47 -11.21
CA LEU A 208 5.67 -21.45 -11.81
C LEU A 208 6.36 -22.77 -12.17
N GLY A 209 7.60 -22.72 -12.68
CA GLY A 209 8.38 -23.91 -13.02
C GLY A 209 8.74 -24.74 -11.79
N ARG A 210 9.02 -24.09 -10.63
CA ARG A 210 9.26 -24.77 -9.34
C ARG A 210 7.98 -25.41 -8.81
N ALA A 211 6.86 -24.70 -8.83
CA ALA A 211 5.57 -25.24 -8.42
C ALA A 211 5.15 -26.45 -9.25
N MET A 212 5.33 -26.39 -10.56
CA MET A 212 5.05 -27.53 -11.45
C MET A 212 6.00 -28.70 -11.23
N SER A 213 7.27 -28.44 -10.93
CA SER A 213 8.22 -29.50 -10.61
C SER A 213 7.86 -30.21 -9.32
N ARG A 214 7.43 -29.47 -8.29
CA ARG A 214 6.96 -30.02 -7.01
C ARG A 214 5.69 -30.86 -7.22
N TRP A 215 4.69 -30.31 -7.91
CA TRP A 215 3.45 -31.03 -8.22
C TRP A 215 3.68 -32.33 -9.01
N ARG A 216 4.65 -32.34 -9.96
CA ARG A 216 5.03 -33.55 -10.69
C ARG A 216 5.76 -34.59 -9.83
N ALA A 217 6.48 -34.16 -8.81
CA ALA A 217 7.19 -35.06 -7.90
C ALA A 217 6.27 -35.72 -6.86
N GLU A 218 5.09 -35.11 -6.58
CA GLU A 218 4.08 -35.62 -5.63
C GLU A 218 3.07 -36.57 -6.28
N ARG A 219 3.15 -36.82 -7.60
CA ARG A 219 2.34 -37.79 -8.36
C ARG A 219 3.14 -39.00 -8.77
#